data_fc232e7fa85c289b834d5685f8b5ed4c
#
_entry.id   fc232e7fa85c289b834d5685f8b5ed4c
#
_cell.length_a   1.000
_cell.length_b   1.000
_cell.length_c   1.000
_cell.angle_alpha   90.00
_cell.angle_beta   90.00
_cell.angle_gamma   90.00
#
_symmetry.space_group_name_H-M   'P 1'
#
loop_
_entity.id
_entity.type
_entity.pdbx_description
1 polymer ?
#
loop_
_entity_poly.entity_id
_entity_poly.type
_entity_poly.pdbx_seq_one_letter_code
_entity_poly.pdbx_strand_id
1 'polypeptide(L)'
;DLGWTVAPGRASANGLYKSSAEGLRSREVGETYAGIADTLAALFGNSFAFSEEVPFDDSLAHHLELDLGAGTRILNFGVPGYGVDQALLRFRKDGRSWAPRVAVLTFIQDDLFRVANVYTFFKVAWGIPLSKPRFVLRDGELLLLNSPTISPPEMFSRASVFDLPLLDLEIEFFPH
;
A
#
# COMPACT_ATOMS: atom_id res chain seq x y z
N ASP A 1 11.81 1.95 0.34
CA ASP A 1 11.06 0.99 1.15
C ASP A 1 9.60 1.39 1.25
N LEU A 2 8.69 0.41 1.51
CA LEU A 2 7.25 0.63 1.56
C LEU A 2 6.65 0.24 2.93
N GLY A 3 7.47 -0.36 3.82
CA GLY A 3 7.01 -0.98 5.06
C GLY A 3 6.48 -2.39 4.83
N TRP A 4 5.41 -2.54 4.08
CA TRP A 4 4.84 -3.82 3.66
C TRP A 4 4.28 -3.73 2.23
N THR A 5 3.89 -4.87 1.68
CA THR A 5 3.22 -4.96 0.39
C THR A 5 2.43 -6.27 0.30
N VAL A 6 1.61 -6.39 -0.72
CA VAL A 6 0.92 -7.64 -1.04
C VAL A 6 1.94 -8.68 -1.47
N ALA A 7 1.91 -9.86 -0.83
CA ALA A 7 2.80 -10.95 -1.18
C ALA A 7 2.46 -11.49 -2.58
N PRO A 8 3.43 -11.65 -3.49
CA PRO A 8 3.19 -12.19 -4.81
C PRO A 8 2.67 -13.64 -4.78
N GLY A 9 1.78 -13.97 -5.70
CA GLY A 9 1.31 -15.33 -5.92
C GLY A 9 0.60 -15.96 -4.71
N ARG A 10 -0.23 -15.19 -4.00
CA ARG A 10 -0.94 -15.65 -2.79
C ARG A 10 -2.44 -15.42 -2.90
N ALA A 11 -3.18 -16.20 -2.11
CA ALA A 11 -4.58 -15.95 -1.80
C ALA A 11 -4.72 -15.55 -0.33
N SER A 12 -5.76 -14.77 -0.01
CA SER A 12 -6.17 -14.52 1.36
C SER A 12 -6.69 -15.81 2.02
N ALA A 13 -6.65 -15.87 3.35
CA ALA A 13 -7.13 -17.04 4.10
C ALA A 13 -8.62 -17.35 3.85
N ASN A 14 -9.43 -16.32 3.61
CA ASN A 14 -10.86 -16.46 3.27
C ASN A 14 -11.13 -16.60 1.76
N GLY A 15 -10.09 -16.59 0.91
CA GLY A 15 -10.20 -16.75 -0.53
C GLY A 15 -10.76 -15.52 -1.29
N LEU A 16 -11.08 -14.42 -0.60
CA LEU A 16 -11.69 -13.24 -1.24
C LEU A 16 -10.77 -12.54 -2.22
N TYR A 17 -9.47 -12.51 -1.94
CA TYR A 17 -8.53 -11.94 -2.89
C TYR A 17 -7.37 -12.86 -3.23
N LYS A 18 -6.84 -12.65 -4.42
CA LYS A 18 -5.66 -13.31 -4.95
C LYS A 18 -4.70 -12.25 -5.46
N SER A 19 -3.41 -12.59 -5.50
CA SER A 19 -2.37 -11.72 -6.04
C SER A 19 -1.61 -12.35 -7.19
N SER A 20 -1.21 -11.51 -8.13
CA SER A 20 -0.41 -11.85 -9.30
C SER A 20 1.04 -12.20 -8.92
N ALA A 21 1.81 -12.63 -9.90
CA ALA A 21 3.25 -12.86 -9.75
C ALA A 21 4.01 -11.58 -9.37
N GLU A 22 3.48 -10.40 -9.69
CA GLU A 22 4.05 -9.09 -9.37
C GLU A 22 3.51 -8.50 -8.04
N GLY A 23 2.60 -9.21 -7.36
CA GLY A 23 1.98 -8.73 -6.12
C GLY A 23 0.89 -7.69 -6.34
N LEU A 24 0.22 -7.74 -7.48
CA LEU A 24 -0.96 -6.93 -7.77
C LEU A 24 -2.24 -7.70 -7.47
N ARG A 25 -3.34 -7.02 -7.28
CA ARG A 25 -4.66 -7.67 -7.23
C ARG A 25 -4.93 -8.40 -8.55
N SER A 26 -5.28 -9.66 -8.49
CA SER A 26 -5.50 -10.49 -9.69
C SER A 26 -6.70 -11.43 -9.54
N ARG A 27 -7.18 -11.94 -10.68
CA ARG A 27 -8.23 -12.94 -10.71
C ARG A 27 -7.74 -14.30 -10.22
N GLU A 28 -6.54 -14.70 -10.66
CA GLU A 28 -5.94 -15.96 -10.30
C GLU A 28 -4.63 -15.80 -9.52
N VAL A 29 -4.32 -16.77 -8.69
CA VAL A 29 -3.06 -16.80 -7.93
C VAL A 29 -1.90 -16.95 -8.90
N GLY A 30 -0.93 -16.01 -8.81
CA GLY A 30 0.26 -16.05 -9.65
C GLY A 30 0.02 -15.69 -11.13
N GLU A 31 -1.17 -15.21 -11.48
CA GLU A 31 -1.39 -14.58 -12.78
C GLU A 31 -0.30 -13.53 -13.05
N THR A 32 0.15 -13.40 -14.29
CA THR A 32 1.13 -12.35 -14.63
C THR A 32 0.52 -11.29 -15.51
N TYR A 33 0.88 -10.06 -15.23
CA TYR A 33 0.58 -8.89 -16.07
C TYR A 33 1.76 -8.53 -16.99
N ALA A 34 2.91 -9.21 -16.84
CA ALA A 34 4.06 -9.00 -17.72
C ALA A 34 3.71 -9.30 -19.18
N GLY A 35 4.08 -8.40 -20.08
CA GLY A 35 3.82 -8.54 -21.52
C GLY A 35 2.44 -8.04 -21.97
N ILE A 36 1.61 -7.49 -21.09
CA ILE A 36 0.36 -6.81 -21.49
C ILE A 36 0.72 -5.49 -22.17
N ALA A 37 0.41 -5.39 -23.46
CA ALA A 37 0.85 -4.27 -24.30
C ALA A 37 0.11 -2.95 -24.03
N ASP A 38 -1.16 -3.02 -23.59
CA ASP A 38 -2.03 -1.86 -23.42
C ASP A 38 -2.49 -1.71 -21.98
N THR A 39 -1.58 -1.30 -21.10
CA THR A 39 -1.96 -0.85 -19.75
C THR A 39 -2.56 0.53 -19.81
N LEU A 40 -3.90 0.62 -19.75
CA LEU A 40 -4.57 1.91 -19.79
C LEU A 40 -4.40 2.66 -18.47
N ALA A 41 -4.66 2.00 -17.35
CA ALA A 41 -4.60 2.65 -16.04
C ALA A 41 -3.99 1.76 -14.97
N ALA A 42 -3.47 2.40 -13.93
CA ALA A 42 -3.00 1.76 -12.71
C ALA A 42 -3.65 2.44 -11.50
N LEU A 43 -4.18 1.63 -10.57
CA LEU A 43 -4.81 2.07 -9.33
C LEU A 43 -3.80 1.99 -8.18
N PHE A 44 -3.74 3.04 -7.37
CA PHE A 44 -2.92 3.12 -6.17
C PHE A 44 -3.79 3.57 -5.01
N GLY A 45 -3.54 3.04 -3.82
CA GLY A 45 -4.28 3.39 -2.62
C GLY A 45 -4.24 2.28 -1.57
N ASN A 46 -5.27 2.26 -0.73
CA ASN A 46 -5.43 1.40 0.42
C ASN A 46 -6.22 0.10 0.12
N SER A 47 -6.86 -0.48 1.15
CA SER A 47 -7.73 -1.66 1.03
C SER A 47 -8.94 -1.46 0.11
N PHE A 48 -9.48 -0.25 0.03
CA PHE A 48 -10.58 0.07 -0.89
C PHE A 48 -10.13 0.03 -2.36
N ALA A 49 -8.94 0.59 -2.67
CA ALA A 49 -8.35 0.44 -3.99
C ALA A 49 -8.10 -1.02 -4.33
N PHE A 50 -7.53 -1.77 -3.38
CA PHE A 50 -7.25 -3.20 -3.51
C PHE A 50 -8.50 -4.04 -3.63
N SER A 51 -9.61 -3.58 -3.04
CA SER A 51 -10.91 -4.30 -2.97
C SER A 51 -10.75 -5.64 -2.21
N GLU A 52 -10.17 -5.59 -0.99
CA GLU A 52 -9.80 -6.80 -0.24
C GLU A 52 -10.99 -7.60 0.29
N GLU A 53 -12.14 -6.94 0.49
CA GLU A 53 -13.33 -7.53 1.10
C GLU A 53 -14.33 -8.10 0.08
N VAL A 54 -14.00 -8.04 -1.22
CA VAL A 54 -14.86 -8.54 -2.29
C VAL A 54 -14.11 -9.47 -3.24
N PRO A 55 -14.81 -10.39 -3.95
CA PRO A 55 -14.21 -11.17 -5.02
C PRO A 55 -13.66 -10.27 -6.13
N PHE A 56 -12.82 -10.83 -7.00
CA PHE A 56 -12.23 -10.06 -8.12
C PHE A 56 -13.30 -9.45 -9.02
N ASP A 57 -14.37 -10.18 -9.30
CA ASP A 57 -15.44 -9.75 -10.20
C ASP A 57 -16.26 -8.56 -9.67
N ASP A 58 -16.21 -8.31 -8.36
CA ASP A 58 -16.84 -7.17 -7.70
C ASP A 58 -15.85 -6.04 -7.39
N SER A 59 -14.58 -6.19 -7.82
CA SER A 59 -13.55 -5.19 -7.54
C SER A 59 -13.65 -3.97 -8.45
N LEU A 60 -13.21 -2.82 -7.92
CA LEU A 60 -13.14 -1.57 -8.68
C LEU A 60 -12.37 -1.73 -10.00
N ALA A 61 -11.21 -2.44 -9.96
CA ALA A 61 -10.40 -2.65 -11.14
C ALA A 61 -11.17 -3.43 -12.23
N HIS A 62 -11.88 -4.49 -11.85
CA HIS A 62 -12.65 -5.30 -12.79
C HIS A 62 -13.82 -4.53 -13.40
N HIS A 63 -14.57 -3.77 -12.61
CA HIS A 63 -15.65 -2.93 -13.15
C HIS A 63 -15.13 -1.88 -14.13
N LEU A 64 -13.98 -1.26 -13.85
CA LEU A 64 -13.34 -0.36 -14.81
C LEU A 64 -12.91 -1.07 -16.10
N GLU A 65 -12.42 -2.31 -16.01
CA GLU A 65 -12.10 -3.11 -17.22
C GLU A 65 -13.33 -3.37 -18.07
N LEU A 66 -14.48 -3.67 -17.44
CA LEU A 66 -15.75 -3.89 -18.15
C LEU A 66 -16.23 -2.62 -18.83
N ASP A 67 -16.21 -1.49 -18.13
CA ASP A 67 -16.68 -0.21 -18.64
C ASP A 67 -15.82 0.35 -19.79
N LEU A 68 -14.51 0.10 -19.72
CA LEU A 68 -13.56 0.56 -20.75
C LEU A 68 -13.47 -0.37 -21.95
N GLY A 69 -14.04 -1.56 -21.87
CA GLY A 69 -14.19 -2.49 -22.98
C GLY A 69 -13.15 -3.61 -23.07
N ALA A 70 -13.44 -4.55 -23.96
CA ALA A 70 -12.67 -5.78 -24.11
C ALA A 70 -11.19 -5.51 -24.45
N GLY A 71 -10.30 -6.19 -23.72
CA GLY A 71 -8.85 -6.06 -23.88
C GLY A 71 -8.20 -5.04 -22.94
N THR A 72 -8.98 -4.21 -22.25
CA THR A 72 -8.46 -3.30 -21.23
C THR A 72 -8.01 -4.08 -20.00
N ARG A 73 -6.86 -3.69 -19.44
CA ARG A 73 -6.37 -4.18 -18.16
C ARG A 73 -6.07 -3.02 -17.23
N ILE A 74 -6.51 -3.15 -15.98
CA ILE A 74 -6.27 -2.18 -14.93
C ILE A 74 -5.31 -2.81 -13.91
N LEU A 75 -4.11 -2.27 -13.81
CA LEU A 75 -3.12 -2.71 -12.84
C LEU A 75 -3.48 -2.19 -11.46
N ASN A 76 -3.82 -3.08 -10.54
CA ASN A 76 -4.23 -2.68 -9.20
C ASN A 76 -3.06 -2.86 -8.20
N PHE A 77 -2.39 -1.75 -7.90
CA PHE A 77 -1.31 -1.61 -6.94
C PHE A 77 -1.79 -1.23 -5.53
N GLY A 78 -3.08 -1.24 -5.27
CA GLY A 78 -3.62 -1.00 -3.94
C GLY A 78 -3.01 -1.95 -2.91
N VAL A 79 -2.85 -1.49 -1.67
CA VAL A 79 -2.32 -2.31 -0.57
C VAL A 79 -3.09 -1.99 0.71
N PRO A 80 -3.66 -3.00 1.38
CA PRO A 80 -4.37 -2.79 2.62
C PRO A 80 -3.53 -2.05 3.66
N GLY A 81 -4.15 -1.06 4.30
CA GLY A 81 -3.51 -0.28 5.36
C GLY A 81 -2.62 0.87 4.90
N TYR A 82 -2.42 1.08 3.60
CA TYR A 82 -1.60 2.19 3.11
C TYR A 82 -2.19 3.56 3.42
N GLY A 83 -1.31 4.52 3.70
CA GLY A 83 -1.60 5.95 3.60
C GLY A 83 -1.26 6.48 2.20
N VAL A 84 -1.61 7.74 1.97
CA VAL A 84 -1.34 8.42 0.68
C VAL A 84 0.15 8.46 0.35
N ASP A 85 0.99 8.61 1.36
CA ASP A 85 2.45 8.61 1.26
C ASP A 85 2.99 7.26 0.72
N GLN A 86 2.50 6.14 1.25
CA GLN A 86 2.89 4.81 0.79
C GLN A 86 2.36 4.53 -0.62
N ALA A 87 1.15 4.97 -0.95
CA ALA A 87 0.61 4.87 -2.31
C ALA A 87 1.48 5.64 -3.33
N LEU A 88 1.96 6.84 -3.00
CA LEU A 88 2.91 7.59 -3.80
C LEU A 88 4.25 6.85 -3.96
N LEU A 89 4.79 6.31 -2.86
CA LEU A 89 6.04 5.54 -2.90
C LEU A 89 5.88 4.25 -3.73
N ARG A 90 4.73 3.58 -3.63
CA ARG A 90 4.39 2.40 -4.46
C ARG A 90 4.36 2.76 -5.95
N PHE A 91 3.73 3.88 -6.30
CA PHE A 91 3.76 4.37 -7.68
C PHE A 91 5.20 4.62 -8.15
N ARG A 92 6.02 5.33 -7.36
CA ARG A 92 7.41 5.66 -7.72
C ARG A 92 8.29 4.43 -7.90
N LYS A 93 8.12 3.44 -6.99
CA LYS A 93 8.97 2.24 -6.94
C LYS A 93 8.57 1.21 -7.99
N ASP A 94 7.29 0.88 -8.04
CA ASP A 94 6.81 -0.28 -8.79
C ASP A 94 5.93 0.13 -9.99
N GLY A 95 5.09 1.16 -9.85
CA GLY A 95 4.09 1.53 -10.85
C GLY A 95 4.67 2.22 -12.09
N ARG A 96 5.69 3.06 -11.93
CA ARG A 96 6.25 3.85 -13.05
C ARG A 96 6.82 3.01 -14.18
N SER A 97 7.40 1.85 -13.86
CA SER A 97 7.99 0.95 -14.85
C SER A 97 7.00 0.35 -15.83
N TRP A 98 5.70 0.33 -15.44
CA TRP A 98 4.61 -0.15 -16.29
C TRP A 98 4.10 0.91 -17.26
N ALA A 99 4.57 2.15 -17.14
CA ALA A 99 4.21 3.29 -17.99
C ALA A 99 2.69 3.43 -18.22
N PRO A 100 1.83 3.38 -17.17
CA PRO A 100 0.39 3.52 -17.34
C PRO A 100 0.06 4.88 -17.94
N ARG A 101 -0.91 4.93 -18.85
CA ARG A 101 -1.41 6.21 -19.42
C ARG A 101 -2.09 7.07 -18.37
N VAL A 102 -2.74 6.40 -17.38
CA VAL A 102 -3.43 7.05 -16.27
C VAL A 102 -3.03 6.38 -14.97
N ALA A 103 -2.58 7.16 -13.99
CA ALA A 103 -2.40 6.71 -12.62
C ALA A 103 -3.54 7.29 -11.77
N VAL A 104 -4.33 6.42 -11.16
CA VAL A 104 -5.45 6.79 -10.30
C VAL A 104 -5.05 6.57 -8.85
N LEU A 105 -5.04 7.65 -8.06
CA LEU A 105 -4.86 7.57 -6.62
C LEU A 105 -6.25 7.62 -5.96
N THR A 106 -6.60 6.55 -5.23
CA THR A 106 -7.79 6.51 -4.39
C THR A 106 -7.39 6.61 -2.94
N PHE A 107 -8.14 7.37 -2.15
CA PHE A 107 -7.91 7.49 -0.72
C PHE A 107 -9.20 7.84 0.02
N ILE A 108 -9.24 7.50 1.29
CA ILE A 108 -10.27 7.91 2.25
C ILE A 108 -9.63 8.85 3.28
N GLN A 109 -10.45 9.51 4.08
CA GLN A 109 -9.97 10.44 5.10
C GLN A 109 -8.96 9.80 6.06
N ASP A 110 -9.15 8.52 6.41
CA ASP A 110 -8.26 7.79 7.29
C ASP A 110 -6.82 7.68 6.75
N ASP A 111 -6.66 7.60 5.42
CA ASP A 111 -5.34 7.52 4.80
C ASP A 111 -4.51 8.79 4.98
N LEU A 112 -5.16 9.94 5.14
CA LEU A 112 -4.49 11.20 5.45
C LEU A 112 -3.94 11.18 6.88
N PHE A 113 -4.66 10.56 7.83
CA PHE A 113 -4.14 10.37 9.19
C PHE A 113 -3.00 9.36 9.23
N ARG A 114 -3.03 8.34 8.36
CA ARG A 114 -1.93 7.36 8.25
C ARG A 114 -0.61 7.97 7.81
N VAL A 115 -0.64 9.09 7.11
CA VAL A 115 0.60 9.81 6.72
C VAL A 115 1.43 10.21 7.94
N ALA A 116 0.79 10.48 9.06
CA ALA A 116 1.44 10.94 10.28
C ALA A 116 2.07 9.82 11.12
N ASN A 117 1.78 8.55 10.82
CA ASN A 117 2.30 7.41 11.58
C ASN A 117 3.63 6.89 11.02
N VAL A 118 4.45 6.34 11.91
CA VAL A 118 5.62 5.51 11.58
C VAL A 118 5.30 4.05 11.93
N TYR A 119 4.57 3.82 13.02
CA TYR A 119 4.26 2.48 13.53
C TYR A 119 2.76 2.19 13.48
N THR A 120 2.39 1.05 12.89
CA THR A 120 0.97 0.68 12.69
C THR A 120 0.23 0.43 14.01
N PHE A 121 0.91 -0.09 15.02
CA PHE A 121 0.28 -0.50 16.29
C PHE A 121 -0.16 0.68 17.16
N PHE A 122 0.32 1.89 16.94
CA PHE A 122 -0.22 3.08 17.60
C PHE A 122 -1.60 3.48 17.05
N LYS A 123 -1.92 3.07 15.83
CA LYS A 123 -3.22 3.32 15.23
C LYS A 123 -4.17 2.13 15.36
N VAL A 124 -3.64 0.90 15.24
CA VAL A 124 -4.41 -0.34 15.22
C VAL A 124 -3.82 -1.30 16.24
N ALA A 125 -4.36 -1.29 17.46
CA ALA A 125 -3.82 -2.02 18.60
C ALA A 125 -3.75 -3.56 18.42
N TRP A 126 -4.53 -4.12 17.51
CA TRP A 126 -4.60 -5.57 17.22
C TRP A 126 -3.96 -5.95 15.86
N GLY A 127 -3.33 -4.99 15.20
CA GLY A 127 -2.66 -5.21 13.92
C GLY A 127 -1.27 -5.85 14.07
N ILE A 128 -0.72 -6.34 12.96
CA ILE A 128 0.66 -6.78 12.88
C ILE A 128 1.56 -5.57 13.13
N PRO A 129 2.54 -5.64 14.04
CA PRO A 129 3.44 -4.53 14.32
C PRO A 129 4.39 -4.33 13.14
N LEU A 130 4.07 -3.34 12.32
CA LEU A 130 4.86 -2.95 11.16
C LEU A 130 5.29 -1.49 11.32
N SER A 131 6.39 -1.12 10.69
CA SER A 131 6.78 0.27 10.51
C SER A 131 6.69 0.67 9.04
N LYS A 132 6.51 1.94 8.78
CA LYS A 132 6.39 2.49 7.43
C LYS A 132 7.27 3.72 7.26
N PRO A 133 7.68 4.04 6.03
CA PRO A 133 8.30 5.34 5.74
C PRO A 133 7.32 6.47 6.02
N ARG A 134 7.83 7.63 6.38
CA ARG A 134 7.06 8.84 6.65
C ARG A 134 7.72 10.05 6.03
N PHE A 135 6.93 10.89 5.38
CA PHE A 135 7.39 12.21 4.97
C PHE A 135 7.19 13.23 6.09
N VAL A 136 8.19 14.07 6.28
CA VAL A 136 8.13 15.26 7.14
C VAL A 136 8.54 16.49 6.36
N LEU A 137 7.91 17.62 6.65
CA LEU A 137 8.29 18.89 6.07
C LEU A 137 9.32 19.59 6.99
N ARG A 138 10.53 19.83 6.50
CA ARG A 138 11.57 20.59 7.19
C ARG A 138 12.14 21.63 6.24
N ASP A 139 12.17 22.87 6.67
CA ASP A 139 12.71 24.00 5.89
C ASP A 139 12.14 24.12 4.46
N GLY A 140 10.87 23.77 4.29
CA GLY A 140 10.16 23.78 3.00
C GLY A 140 10.40 22.57 2.12
N GLU A 141 11.19 21.58 2.55
CA GLU A 141 11.49 20.35 1.82
C GLU A 141 10.84 19.13 2.46
N LEU A 142 10.33 18.21 1.61
CA LEU A 142 9.82 16.92 2.05
C LEU A 142 10.95 15.92 2.20
N LEU A 143 11.23 15.55 3.44
CA LEU A 143 12.21 14.53 3.79
C LEU A 143 11.52 13.20 4.04
N LEU A 144 12.06 12.11 3.49
CA LEU A 144 11.59 10.75 3.75
C LEU A 144 12.38 10.15 4.92
N LEU A 145 11.69 9.89 6.02
CA LEU A 145 12.23 9.22 7.20
C LEU A 145 11.82 7.75 7.25
N ASN A 146 12.49 6.97 8.11
CA ASN A 146 12.26 5.53 8.28
C ASN A 146 12.34 4.76 6.95
N SER A 147 13.37 5.04 6.15
CA SER A 147 13.64 4.33 4.90
C SER A 147 15.13 4.03 4.77
N PRO A 148 15.55 2.77 5.03
CA PRO A 148 14.73 1.55 5.21
C PRO A 148 13.90 1.57 6.49
N THR A 149 12.79 0.81 6.47
CA THR A 149 11.90 0.67 7.62
C THR A 149 12.48 -0.29 8.66
N ILE A 150 12.18 -0.04 9.93
CA ILE A 150 12.52 -0.96 11.01
C ILE A 150 11.70 -2.25 10.87
N SER A 151 12.37 -3.38 10.89
CA SER A 151 11.75 -4.69 10.81
C SER A 151 11.07 -5.10 12.13
N PRO A 152 10.03 -5.98 12.11
CA PRO A 152 9.44 -6.51 13.35
C PRO A 152 10.45 -7.15 14.31
N PRO A 153 11.42 -8.00 13.89
CA PRO A 153 12.43 -8.51 14.79
C PRO A 153 13.25 -7.42 15.47
N GLU A 154 13.59 -6.37 14.75
CA GLU A 154 14.34 -5.24 15.27
C GLU A 154 13.53 -4.42 16.27
N MET A 155 12.23 -4.20 16.01
CA MET A 155 11.32 -3.57 16.97
C MET A 155 11.20 -4.38 18.27
N PHE A 156 11.02 -5.70 18.17
CA PHE A 156 10.91 -6.60 19.32
C PHE A 156 12.23 -6.81 20.09
N SER A 157 13.38 -6.47 19.52
CA SER A 157 14.65 -6.51 20.21
C SER A 157 14.85 -5.35 21.20
N ARG A 158 13.99 -4.32 21.16
CA ARG A 158 14.06 -3.18 22.08
C ARG A 158 13.55 -3.55 23.46
N ALA A 159 14.16 -3.01 24.48
CA ALA A 159 13.79 -3.26 25.88
C ALA A 159 12.42 -2.62 26.23
N SER A 160 12.08 -1.54 25.55
CA SER A 160 10.86 -0.79 25.75
C SER A 160 10.36 -0.21 24.42
N VAL A 161 9.04 0.02 24.32
CA VAL A 161 8.44 0.78 23.22
C VAL A 161 9.01 2.21 23.13
N PHE A 162 9.46 2.76 24.27
CA PHE A 162 10.08 4.08 24.33
C PHE A 162 11.49 4.14 23.72
N ASP A 163 12.09 2.98 23.42
CA ASP A 163 13.40 2.88 22.74
C ASP A 163 13.25 2.82 21.21
N LEU A 164 12.02 2.91 20.68
CA LEU A 164 11.78 2.92 19.24
C LEU A 164 12.23 4.25 18.62
N PRO A 165 12.98 4.20 17.50
CA PRO A 165 13.38 5.40 16.77
C PRO A 165 12.15 6.17 16.26
N LEU A 166 12.26 7.50 16.18
CA LEU A 166 11.20 8.39 15.65
C LEU A 166 9.88 8.35 16.45
N LEU A 167 9.92 7.85 17.68
CA LEU A 167 8.72 7.79 18.53
C LEU A 167 8.18 9.18 18.85
N ASP A 168 9.05 10.17 18.96
CA ASP A 168 8.70 11.58 19.12
C ASP A 168 7.73 12.09 18.04
N LEU A 169 7.87 11.59 16.82
CA LEU A 169 6.95 11.93 15.73
C LEU A 169 5.54 11.36 15.94
N GLU A 170 5.42 10.19 16.58
CA GLU A 170 4.12 9.61 16.91
C GLU A 170 3.43 10.40 18.03
N ILE A 171 4.19 10.80 19.04
CA ILE A 171 3.66 11.52 20.22
C ILE A 171 3.15 12.91 19.85
N GLU A 172 3.78 13.61 18.92
CA GLU A 172 3.31 14.91 18.43
C GLU A 172 1.91 14.86 17.81
N PHE A 173 1.51 13.69 17.31
CA PHE A 173 0.23 13.52 16.60
C PHE A 173 -0.92 13.02 17.49
N PHE A 174 -0.61 12.43 18.64
CA PHE A 174 -1.58 11.97 19.64
C PHE A 174 -1.38 12.79 20.93
N PRO A 175 -1.80 14.07 20.98
CA PRO A 175 -1.78 14.82 22.22
C PRO A 175 -2.70 14.12 23.23
N HIS A 176 -2.21 13.95 24.43
CA HIS A 176 -2.88 13.32 25.58
C HIS A 176 -4.23 13.93 25.89
#